data_cf869f3604df772f82b6bfb9fbc67848
#
_entry.id   cf869f3604df772f82b6bfb9fbc67848
#
_cell.length_a   1.000
_cell.length_b   1.000
_cell.length_c   1.000
_cell.angle_alpha   90.00
_cell.angle_beta   90.00
_cell.angle_gamma   90.00
#
_symmetry.space_group_name_H-M   'P 1'
#
loop_
_entity.id
_entity.type
_entity.pdbx_description
1 polymer ?
#
loop_
_entity_poly.entity_id
_entity_poly.type
_entity_poly.pdbx_seq_one_letter_code
_entity_poly.pdbx_strand_id
1 'polypeptide(L)'
;MILARLIRVCASALLCAGVSLFPGNASADGAGTVVDGRAILKMSKGSNLCALTFDDGPSSHTERLMEILRERGIHATFFVVGKQVKYHPELIVRLQQEGHEIGNHTYSHKSLRHLSVDAQRSEILSVQELLRKLGVHSRYIRPPYGNFDANTVAIAKAEGADIML
;
A
#
# COMPACT_ATOMS: atom_id res chain seq x y z
N MET A 1 -4.59 0.97 17.44
CA MET A 1 -5.92 0.70 16.84
C MET A 1 -5.67 0.40 15.38
N ILE A 2 -5.87 -0.86 14.94
CA ILE A 2 -5.67 -1.23 13.52
C ILE A 2 -6.91 -0.78 12.76
N LEU A 3 -6.76 0.18 11.85
CA LEU A 3 -7.85 0.65 11.01
C LEU A 3 -7.99 -0.29 9.81
N ALA A 4 -9.03 -1.10 9.78
CA ALA A 4 -9.36 -1.93 8.62
C ALA A 4 -10.13 -1.10 7.60
N ARG A 5 -9.63 -1.00 6.37
CA ARG A 5 -10.33 -0.37 5.24
C ARG A 5 -10.66 -1.41 4.18
N LEU A 6 -11.90 -1.44 3.77
CA LEU A 6 -12.39 -2.35 2.74
C LEU A 6 -12.32 -1.66 1.37
N ILE A 7 -11.47 -2.16 0.48
CA ILE A 7 -11.37 -1.68 -0.90
C ILE A 7 -11.83 -2.80 -1.83
N ARG A 8 -12.72 -2.50 -2.78
CA ARG A 8 -13.15 -3.48 -3.78
C ARG A 8 -12.13 -3.58 -4.91
N VAL A 9 -11.59 -4.75 -5.14
CA VAL A 9 -10.56 -5.04 -6.16
C VAL A 9 -11.04 -6.14 -7.10
N CYS A 10 -10.71 -6.07 -8.36
CA CYS A 10 -11.03 -7.08 -9.35
C CYS A 10 -10.01 -8.23 -9.30
N ALA A 11 -10.48 -9.48 -9.33
CA ALA A 11 -9.68 -10.71 -9.16
C ALA A 11 -8.64 -10.98 -10.28
N SER A 12 -8.55 -10.14 -11.29
CA SER A 12 -7.64 -10.34 -12.44
C SER A 12 -6.18 -9.98 -12.18
N ALA A 13 -5.83 -9.58 -10.97
CA ALA A 13 -4.48 -9.12 -10.65
C ALA A 13 -3.47 -10.25 -10.34
N LEU A 14 -3.89 -11.52 -10.39
CA LEU A 14 -2.99 -12.64 -10.07
C LEU A 14 -2.26 -13.24 -11.26
N LEU A 15 -2.49 -12.76 -12.48
CA LEU A 15 -1.79 -13.25 -13.68
C LEU A 15 -1.65 -12.14 -14.71
N CYS A 16 -0.70 -11.25 -14.57
CA CYS A 16 -0.24 -10.46 -15.69
C CYS A 16 1.16 -9.90 -15.48
N ALA A 17 2.17 -10.67 -15.86
CA ALA A 17 3.30 -10.11 -16.59
C ALA A 17 2.71 -9.62 -17.93
N GLY A 18 2.33 -8.35 -18.00
CA GLY A 18 1.75 -7.79 -19.20
C GLY A 18 1.49 -6.31 -18.98
N VAL A 19 2.37 -5.49 -19.52
CA VAL A 19 2.17 -4.06 -19.70
C VAL A 19 0.82 -3.82 -20.36
N SER A 20 -0.15 -3.27 -19.67
CA SER A 20 -1.34 -2.69 -20.27
C SER A 20 -1.21 -1.18 -20.29
N LEU A 21 -0.89 -0.68 -21.47
CA LEU A 21 -1.12 0.71 -21.85
C LEU A 21 -2.63 1.00 -21.75
N PHE A 22 -3.01 1.80 -20.81
CA PHE A 22 -4.33 2.43 -20.83
C PHE A 22 -4.22 3.76 -21.53
N PRO A 23 -4.90 3.96 -22.66
CA PRO A 23 -5.04 5.29 -23.25
C PRO A 23 -5.93 6.12 -22.32
N GLY A 24 -5.45 7.29 -21.96
CA GLY A 24 -6.20 8.24 -21.16
C GLY A 24 -7.48 8.70 -21.85
N ASN A 25 -8.59 8.55 -21.15
CA ASN A 25 -9.72 9.48 -21.13
C ASN A 25 -10.54 9.15 -19.90
N ALA A 26 -10.40 9.96 -18.87
CA ALA A 26 -11.21 9.86 -17.67
C ALA A 26 -12.57 10.48 -17.93
N SER A 27 -13.57 9.65 -18.19
CA SER A 27 -14.97 10.04 -18.06
C SER A 27 -15.36 10.11 -16.60
N ALA A 28 -16.08 11.15 -16.22
CA ALA A 28 -16.44 11.52 -14.85
C ALA A 28 -17.60 10.66 -14.29
N ASP A 29 -17.54 9.33 -14.38
CA ASP A 29 -18.55 8.44 -13.85
C ASP A 29 -17.93 7.42 -12.89
N GLY A 30 -17.61 7.86 -11.65
CA GLY A 30 -17.38 6.96 -10.53
C GLY A 30 -16.17 6.01 -10.60
N ALA A 31 -15.36 6.12 -11.63
CA ALA A 31 -14.07 5.47 -11.74
C ALA A 31 -13.04 6.25 -10.92
N GLY A 32 -12.10 5.57 -10.30
CA GLY A 32 -11.07 6.20 -9.49
C GLY A 32 -10.32 7.27 -10.27
N THR A 33 -10.13 8.41 -9.64
CA THR A 33 -9.36 9.51 -10.23
C THR A 33 -7.88 9.13 -10.15
N VAL A 34 -7.24 8.96 -11.30
CA VAL A 34 -5.81 8.84 -11.39
C VAL A 34 -5.22 10.24 -11.42
N VAL A 35 -4.49 10.62 -10.38
CA VAL A 35 -3.76 11.87 -10.35
C VAL A 35 -2.38 11.59 -10.94
N ASP A 36 -2.13 12.14 -12.13
CA ASP A 36 -0.84 12.13 -12.84
C ASP A 36 -0.13 10.78 -12.85
N GLY A 37 -0.87 9.80 -13.30
CA GLY A 37 -0.35 8.52 -13.73
C GLY A 37 -0.35 7.38 -12.73
N ARG A 38 -0.45 7.58 -11.40
CA ARG A 38 -0.41 6.44 -10.46
C ARG A 38 -0.95 6.67 -9.04
N ALA A 39 -2.03 7.40 -8.89
CA ALA A 39 -2.78 7.36 -7.63
C ALA A 39 -4.11 6.64 -7.84
N ILE A 40 -4.29 5.48 -7.20
CA ILE A 40 -5.53 4.71 -7.28
C ILE A 40 -6.43 5.16 -6.12
N LEU A 41 -7.42 5.98 -6.43
CA LEU A 41 -8.35 6.52 -5.42
C LEU A 41 -9.55 5.60 -5.19
N LYS A 42 -9.99 4.88 -6.23
CA LYS A 42 -11.17 4.02 -6.19
C LYS A 42 -11.14 3.02 -7.34
N MET A 43 -11.63 1.83 -7.10
CA MET A 43 -11.79 0.81 -8.15
C MET A 43 -13.13 0.94 -8.86
N SER A 44 -13.21 0.52 -10.12
CA SER A 44 -14.44 0.59 -10.93
C SER A 44 -15.58 -0.23 -10.30
N LYS A 45 -16.81 0.28 -10.43
CA LYS A 45 -18.02 -0.43 -10.02
C LYS A 45 -18.26 -1.65 -10.93
N GLY A 46 -18.63 -2.78 -10.36
CA GLY A 46 -19.11 -3.92 -11.15
C GLY A 46 -18.58 -5.31 -10.78
N SER A 47 -17.66 -5.43 -9.84
CA SER A 47 -17.23 -6.71 -9.29
C SER A 47 -17.76 -6.94 -7.87
N ASN A 48 -18.16 -8.18 -7.56
CA ASN A 48 -18.50 -8.61 -6.19
C ASN A 48 -17.23 -8.89 -5.35
N LEU A 49 -16.09 -8.31 -5.72
CA LEU A 49 -14.80 -8.52 -5.09
C LEU A 49 -14.45 -7.33 -4.20
N CYS A 50 -13.79 -7.61 -3.08
CA CYS A 50 -13.20 -6.58 -2.22
C CYS A 50 -11.76 -6.96 -1.87
N ALA A 51 -10.89 -5.94 -1.73
CA ALA A 51 -9.60 -6.11 -1.11
C ALA A 51 -9.69 -5.69 0.36
N LEU A 52 -9.12 -6.51 1.23
CA LEU A 52 -8.99 -6.19 2.64
C LEU A 52 -7.62 -5.55 2.86
N THR A 53 -7.58 -4.38 3.50
CA THR A 53 -6.33 -3.70 3.81
C THR A 53 -6.27 -3.30 5.27
N PHE A 54 -5.06 -3.31 5.84
CA PHE A 54 -4.78 -2.94 7.22
C PHE A 54 -3.64 -1.94 7.24
N ASP A 55 -3.85 -0.84 7.93
CA ASP A 55 -2.87 0.23 8.08
C ASP A 55 -2.22 0.20 9.48
N ASP A 56 -1.13 0.95 9.68
CA ASP A 56 -0.46 1.23 10.96
C ASP A 56 0.31 0.07 11.60
N GLY A 57 0.34 -1.09 10.98
CA GLY A 57 1.09 -2.25 11.48
C GLY A 57 2.61 -2.19 11.20
N PRO A 58 3.32 -3.24 11.62
CA PRO A 58 2.90 -4.34 12.48
C PRO A 58 2.68 -3.91 13.93
N SER A 59 1.90 -4.70 14.69
CA SER A 59 1.62 -4.46 16.10
C SER A 59 1.42 -5.80 16.85
N SER A 60 1.22 -5.75 18.14
CA SER A 60 0.89 -6.94 18.97
C SER A 60 -0.37 -7.69 18.51
N HIS A 61 -1.21 -7.07 17.68
CA HIS A 61 -2.42 -7.71 17.14
C HIS A 61 -2.21 -8.38 15.78
N THR A 62 -1.05 -8.15 15.14
CA THR A 62 -0.79 -8.62 13.78
C THR A 62 -0.81 -10.14 13.70
N GLU A 63 -0.22 -10.86 14.66
CA GLU A 63 -0.24 -12.32 14.68
C GLU A 63 -1.66 -12.88 14.75
N ARG A 64 -2.48 -12.35 15.64
CA ARG A 64 -3.88 -12.80 15.77
C ARG A 64 -4.68 -12.52 14.50
N LEU A 65 -4.40 -11.39 13.84
CA LEU A 65 -5.02 -11.06 12.57
C LEU A 65 -4.62 -12.05 11.47
N MET A 66 -3.33 -12.40 11.38
CA MET A 66 -2.82 -13.39 10.44
C MET A 66 -3.49 -14.76 10.64
N GLU A 67 -3.64 -15.22 11.88
CA GLU A 67 -4.35 -16.45 12.20
C GLU A 67 -5.79 -16.44 11.64
N ILE A 68 -6.53 -15.36 11.91
CA ILE A 68 -7.91 -15.19 11.44
C ILE A 68 -8.00 -15.21 9.91
N LEU A 69 -7.08 -14.55 9.23
CA LEU A 69 -7.04 -14.51 7.77
C LEU A 69 -6.70 -15.89 7.19
N ARG A 70 -5.72 -16.57 7.77
CA ARG A 70 -5.32 -17.93 7.37
C ARG A 70 -6.45 -18.94 7.55
N GLU A 71 -7.16 -18.92 8.69
CA GLU A 71 -8.32 -19.79 8.94
C GLU A 71 -9.43 -19.63 7.88
N ARG A 72 -9.49 -18.47 7.23
CA ARG A 72 -10.49 -18.15 6.20
C ARG A 72 -9.96 -18.20 4.77
N GLY A 73 -8.69 -18.54 4.59
CA GLY A 73 -8.03 -18.53 3.27
C GLY A 73 -8.05 -17.16 2.61
N ILE A 74 -7.93 -16.08 3.40
CA ILE A 74 -7.99 -14.69 2.92
C ILE A 74 -6.60 -14.10 2.92
N HIS A 75 -6.18 -13.55 1.76
CA HIS A 75 -5.01 -12.70 1.67
C HIS A 75 -5.43 -11.23 1.77
N ALA A 76 -4.57 -10.40 2.35
CA ALA A 76 -4.81 -8.98 2.58
C ALA A 76 -3.57 -8.16 2.24
N THR A 77 -3.72 -6.83 2.17
CA THR A 77 -2.60 -5.90 2.04
C THR A 77 -2.37 -5.18 3.37
N PHE A 78 -1.12 -5.18 3.84
CA PHE A 78 -0.72 -4.51 5.07
C PHE A 78 0.14 -3.30 4.73
N PHE A 79 -0.36 -2.10 5.00
CA PHE A 79 0.41 -0.86 4.87
C PHE A 79 1.14 -0.58 6.18
N VAL A 80 2.44 -0.79 6.17
CA VAL A 80 3.27 -0.85 7.37
C VAL A 80 4.01 0.45 7.62
N VAL A 81 4.06 0.86 8.89
CA VAL A 81 4.81 2.02 9.37
C VAL A 81 6.24 1.62 9.68
N GLY A 82 7.22 2.32 9.11
CA GLY A 82 8.63 1.95 9.22
C GLY A 82 9.14 1.83 10.65
N LYS A 83 8.69 2.69 11.57
CA LYS A 83 9.02 2.56 13.00
C LYS A 83 8.57 1.21 13.56
N GLN A 84 7.36 0.75 13.20
CA GLN A 84 6.84 -0.54 13.67
C GLN A 84 7.57 -1.73 13.04
N VAL A 85 7.95 -1.61 11.77
CA VAL A 85 8.78 -2.61 11.08
C VAL A 85 10.10 -2.84 11.81
N LYS A 86 10.72 -1.77 12.34
CA LYS A 86 11.96 -1.91 13.13
C LYS A 86 11.80 -2.70 14.42
N TYR A 87 10.63 -2.61 15.05
CA TYR A 87 10.35 -3.34 16.29
C TYR A 87 9.92 -4.79 16.05
N HIS A 88 9.31 -5.08 14.88
CA HIS A 88 8.71 -6.37 14.56
C HIS A 88 9.07 -6.82 13.14
N PRO A 89 10.38 -6.89 12.76
CA PRO A 89 10.80 -7.30 11.43
C PRO A 89 10.37 -8.74 11.07
N GLU A 90 10.29 -9.62 12.06
CA GLU A 90 9.87 -11.01 11.92
C GLU A 90 8.42 -11.13 11.41
N LEU A 91 7.53 -10.21 11.82
CA LEU A 91 6.14 -10.20 11.37
C LEU A 91 6.02 -9.83 9.88
N ILE A 92 6.91 -8.99 9.38
CA ILE A 92 6.96 -8.64 7.95
C ILE A 92 7.29 -9.87 7.11
N VAL A 93 8.31 -10.62 7.52
CA VAL A 93 8.72 -11.86 6.84
C VAL A 93 7.58 -12.89 6.86
N ARG A 94 6.91 -13.05 8.00
CA ARG A 94 5.75 -13.97 8.12
C ARG A 94 4.58 -13.53 7.25
N LEU A 95 4.22 -12.25 7.25
CA LEU A 95 3.16 -11.71 6.38
C LEU A 95 3.42 -12.06 4.91
N GLN A 96 4.65 -11.88 4.45
CA GLN A 96 5.04 -12.23 3.08
C GLN A 96 4.95 -13.74 2.83
N GLN A 97 5.45 -14.57 3.75
CA GLN A 97 5.42 -16.03 3.63
C GLN A 97 4.00 -16.58 3.62
N GLU A 98 3.07 -15.95 4.33
CA GLU A 98 1.63 -16.29 4.34
C GLU A 98 0.87 -15.69 3.14
N GLY A 99 1.57 -15.06 2.17
CA GLY A 99 1.00 -14.59 0.90
C GLY A 99 0.29 -13.25 0.97
N HIS A 100 0.49 -12.49 2.05
CA HIS A 100 -0.04 -11.13 2.16
C HIS A 100 0.80 -10.14 1.36
N GLU A 101 0.16 -9.11 0.80
CA GLU A 101 0.86 -7.98 0.18
C GLU A 101 1.29 -6.97 1.25
N ILE A 102 2.47 -6.39 1.08
CA ILE A 102 3.01 -5.41 2.01
C ILE A 102 3.19 -4.07 1.29
N GLY A 103 2.52 -3.06 1.79
CA GLY A 103 2.60 -1.67 1.33
C GLY A 103 3.36 -0.78 2.32
N ASN A 104 3.85 0.32 1.82
CA ASN A 104 4.57 1.34 2.59
C ASN A 104 3.58 2.39 3.13
N HIS A 105 3.60 2.63 4.46
CA HIS A 105 2.75 3.64 5.12
C HIS A 105 3.58 4.76 5.77
N THR A 106 4.71 5.10 5.15
CA THR A 106 5.74 6.04 5.62
C THR A 106 6.49 5.57 6.89
N TYR A 107 7.60 6.24 7.19
CA TYR A 107 8.44 5.82 8.31
C TYR A 107 7.87 6.19 9.67
N SER A 108 7.37 7.41 9.83
CA SER A 108 6.89 7.94 11.11
C SER A 108 5.41 8.29 11.14
N HIS A 109 4.65 7.90 10.10
CA HIS A 109 3.23 8.17 9.95
C HIS A 109 2.88 9.68 9.96
N LYS A 110 3.72 10.52 9.35
CA LYS A 110 3.45 11.95 9.18
C LYS A 110 2.64 12.22 7.91
N SER A 111 1.81 13.27 7.95
CA SER A 111 1.20 13.81 6.74
C SER A 111 2.28 14.31 5.79
N LEU A 112 2.33 13.76 4.55
CA LEU A 112 3.39 14.08 3.59
C LEU A 112 3.22 15.47 2.98
N ARG A 113 2.00 15.90 2.71
CA ARG A 113 1.68 17.14 1.97
C ARG A 113 2.34 18.41 2.53
N HIS A 114 2.64 18.43 3.83
CA HIS A 114 3.21 19.61 4.49
C HIS A 114 4.72 19.48 4.76
N LEU A 115 5.34 18.41 4.28
CA LEU A 115 6.77 18.18 4.42
C LEU A 115 7.52 18.73 3.20
N SER A 116 8.79 19.11 3.41
CA SER A 116 9.70 19.37 2.29
C SER A 116 9.89 18.11 1.43
N VAL A 117 10.30 18.29 0.18
CA VAL A 117 10.54 17.17 -0.74
C VAL A 117 11.51 16.14 -0.15
N ASP A 118 12.60 16.61 0.47
CA ASP A 118 13.60 15.73 1.08
C ASP A 118 13.03 14.97 2.29
N ALA A 119 12.17 15.60 3.09
CA ALA A 119 11.50 14.95 4.20
C ALA A 119 10.47 13.91 3.71
N GLN A 120 9.70 14.22 2.64
CA GLN A 120 8.81 13.24 2.00
C GLN A 120 9.61 12.04 1.49
N ARG A 121 10.72 12.32 0.79
CA ARG A 121 11.63 11.29 0.27
C ARG A 121 12.16 10.42 1.41
N SER A 122 12.64 11.00 2.48
CA SER A 122 13.14 10.26 3.65
C SER A 122 12.07 9.38 4.28
N GLU A 123 10.85 9.87 4.45
CA GLU A 123 9.71 9.11 5.00
C GLU A 123 9.36 7.88 4.15
N ILE A 124 9.45 7.99 2.83
CA ILE A 124 9.12 6.90 1.90
C ILE A 124 10.30 5.94 1.75
N LEU A 125 11.50 6.45 1.41
CA LEU A 125 12.64 5.59 1.07
C LEU A 125 13.14 4.79 2.26
N SER A 126 13.08 5.35 3.48
CA SER A 126 13.48 4.61 4.69
C SER A 126 12.67 3.31 4.86
N VAL A 127 11.39 3.31 4.54
CA VAL A 127 10.55 2.09 4.61
C VAL A 127 10.86 1.15 3.46
N GLN A 128 10.99 1.68 2.22
CA GLN A 128 11.36 0.85 1.06
C GLN A 128 12.67 0.11 1.30
N GLU A 129 13.65 0.78 1.90
CA GLU A 129 14.93 0.17 2.22
C GLU A 129 14.80 -0.90 3.34
N LEU A 130 14.04 -0.61 4.40
CA LEU A 130 13.78 -1.59 5.46
C LEU A 130 13.11 -2.85 4.90
N LEU A 131 12.09 -2.69 4.07
CA LEU A 131 11.38 -3.80 3.46
C LEU A 131 12.30 -4.60 2.52
N ARG A 132 13.12 -3.93 1.69
CA ARG A 132 14.10 -4.59 0.82
C ARG A 132 15.11 -5.43 1.60
N LYS A 133 15.59 -4.96 2.75
CA LYS A 133 16.48 -5.74 3.64
C LYS A 133 15.84 -7.00 4.18
N LEU A 134 14.50 -7.04 4.26
CA LEU A 134 13.71 -8.21 4.66
C LEU A 134 13.26 -9.07 3.46
N GLY A 135 13.74 -8.77 2.25
CA GLY A 135 13.37 -9.49 1.03
C GLY A 135 12.00 -9.13 0.46
N VAL A 136 11.40 -8.02 0.93
CA VAL A 136 10.08 -7.55 0.50
C VAL A 136 10.22 -6.39 -0.48
N HIS A 137 9.51 -6.48 -1.61
CA HIS A 137 9.39 -5.41 -2.60
C HIS A 137 7.98 -4.81 -2.52
N SER A 138 7.85 -3.66 -1.86
CA SER A 138 6.58 -2.96 -1.78
C SER A 138 6.31 -2.16 -3.06
N ARG A 139 5.21 -2.46 -3.72
CA ARG A 139 4.74 -1.77 -4.94
C ARG A 139 3.69 -0.71 -4.65
N TYR A 140 3.26 -0.58 -3.41
CA TYR A 140 2.20 0.33 -3.02
C TYR A 140 2.65 1.22 -1.87
N ILE A 141 2.30 2.50 -1.98
CA ILE A 141 2.50 3.49 -0.93
C ILE A 141 1.14 4.07 -0.57
N ARG A 142 0.77 4.03 0.70
CA ARG A 142 -0.41 4.71 1.20
C ARG A 142 0.03 5.89 2.05
N PRO A 143 -0.16 7.13 1.59
CA PRO A 143 0.14 8.31 2.39
C PRO A 143 -0.78 8.37 3.62
N PRO A 144 -0.24 8.64 4.83
CA PRO A 144 -1.06 8.86 6.00
C PRO A 144 -2.11 9.94 5.77
N TYR A 145 -3.32 9.71 6.29
CA TYR A 145 -4.48 10.61 6.15
C TYR A 145 -4.93 10.86 4.70
N GLY A 146 -4.38 10.15 3.72
CA GLY A 146 -4.59 10.44 2.30
C GLY A 146 -3.94 11.76 1.83
N ASN A 147 -3.02 12.30 2.61
CA ASN A 147 -2.39 13.59 2.33
C ASN A 147 -1.08 13.43 1.56
N PHE A 148 -1.09 13.82 0.30
CA PHE A 148 0.06 13.78 -0.60
C PHE A 148 0.00 14.95 -1.60
N ASP A 149 1.09 15.15 -2.34
CA ASP A 149 1.21 16.14 -3.41
C ASP A 149 1.95 15.54 -4.63
N ALA A 150 2.23 16.38 -5.64
CA ALA A 150 2.93 15.96 -6.85
C ALA A 150 4.35 15.42 -6.55
N ASN A 151 5.02 15.93 -5.53
CA ASN A 151 6.35 15.44 -5.14
C ASN A 151 6.26 14.01 -4.60
N THR A 152 5.25 13.73 -3.75
CA THR A 152 4.97 12.37 -3.27
C THR A 152 4.78 11.39 -4.42
N VAL A 153 3.99 11.79 -5.44
CA VAL A 153 3.75 10.97 -6.64
C VAL A 153 5.05 10.73 -7.41
N ALA A 154 5.87 11.76 -7.59
CA ALA A 154 7.16 11.64 -8.28
C ALA A 154 8.13 10.70 -7.55
N ILE A 155 8.18 10.79 -6.21
CA ILE A 155 9.01 9.90 -5.38
C ILE A 155 8.51 8.46 -5.49
N ALA A 156 7.20 8.22 -5.38
CA ALA A 156 6.63 6.88 -5.51
C ALA A 156 6.96 6.27 -6.87
N LYS A 157 6.77 7.03 -7.95
CA LYS A 157 7.08 6.60 -9.32
C LYS A 157 8.57 6.24 -9.50
N ALA A 158 9.48 7.01 -8.92
CA ALA A 158 10.90 6.73 -8.96
C ALA A 158 11.26 5.40 -8.27
N GLU A 159 10.50 4.99 -7.26
CA GLU A 159 10.62 3.70 -6.57
C GLU A 159 9.85 2.56 -7.26
N GLY A 160 9.22 2.81 -8.39
CA GLY A 160 8.38 1.83 -9.08
C GLY A 160 7.09 1.47 -8.32
N ALA A 161 6.63 2.36 -7.44
CA ALA A 161 5.47 2.16 -6.60
C ALA A 161 4.28 3.05 -7.01
N ASP A 162 3.08 2.55 -6.75
CA ASP A 162 1.82 3.27 -6.96
C ASP A 162 1.28 3.81 -5.64
N ILE A 163 0.63 4.99 -5.67
CA ILE A 163 -0.08 5.52 -4.51
C ILE A 163 -1.48 4.90 -4.46
N MET A 164 -1.84 4.35 -3.29
CA MET A 164 -3.15 3.74 -3.04
C MET A 164 -3.84 4.43 -1.86
N LEU A 165 -5.11 4.81 -1.99
CA LEU A 165 -5.92 5.48 -0.98
C LEU A 165 -7.07 4.61 -0.48
#